data_4c6f6df1d7a4fa68223a24eb07b89ccd
#
_entry.id   4c6f6df1d7a4fa68223a24eb07b89ccd
#
_cell.length_a   1.000
_cell.length_b   1.000
_cell.length_c   1.000
_cell.angle_alpha   90.00
_cell.angle_beta   90.00
_cell.angle_gamma   90.00
#
_symmetry.space_group_name_H-M   'P 1'
#
loop_
_entity.id
_entity.type
_entity.pdbx_description
1 polymer ?
#
loop_
_entity_poly.entity_id
_entity_poly.type
_entity_poly.pdbx_seq_one_letter_code
_entity_poly.pdbx_strand_id
1 'polypeptide(L)'
;EGRQIDGLDEFYVFGKQVGAEAALLGKVAVVVTDRPVLMSSVYTDLYGSDKIRSGVDAAVMAYMDETKLRGHRRIAVLVPRRHAYDHSGRFEDLDQAVIVDEVTRQHVGCLATYDYWSGLYKGTDIVTLWKLCDDIEAMVVGRESRKLRDGAV
;
A
#
# COMPACT_ATOMS: atom_id res chain seq x y z
N GLU A 1 -23.94 9.81 -13.28
CA GLU A 1 -22.78 10.71 -13.08
C GLU A 1 -22.24 10.46 -11.67
N GLY A 2 -21.00 9.96 -11.55
CA GLY A 2 -20.36 9.75 -10.27
C GLY A 2 -19.98 11.10 -9.65
N ARG A 3 -20.24 11.29 -8.34
CA ARG A 3 -19.72 12.49 -7.66
C ARG A 3 -18.21 12.33 -7.45
N GLN A 4 -17.51 13.43 -7.45
CA GLN A 4 -16.10 13.45 -7.10
C GLN A 4 -15.92 12.91 -5.67
N ILE A 5 -14.92 12.06 -5.47
CA ILE A 5 -14.52 11.58 -4.15
C ILE A 5 -14.03 12.79 -3.34
N ASP A 6 -14.51 12.92 -2.11
CA ASP A 6 -14.04 13.93 -1.18
C ASP A 6 -13.31 13.29 0.01
N GLY A 7 -12.72 14.13 0.86
CA GLY A 7 -11.96 13.64 2.02
C GLY A 7 -12.80 12.85 3.04
N LEU A 8 -14.13 13.02 3.08
CA LEU A 8 -15.01 12.25 3.96
C LEU A 8 -15.21 10.83 3.44
N ASP A 9 -15.24 10.66 2.11
CA ASP A 9 -15.33 9.34 1.51
C ASP A 9 -14.11 8.49 1.88
N GLU A 10 -12.95 9.13 2.05
CA GLU A 10 -11.71 8.42 2.40
C GLU A 10 -11.75 7.82 3.82
N PHE A 11 -12.48 8.39 4.77
CA PHE A 11 -12.71 7.73 6.06
C PHE A 11 -13.47 6.41 5.89
N TYR A 12 -14.48 6.40 5.04
CA TYR A 12 -15.24 5.19 4.75
C TYR A 12 -14.38 4.16 4.03
N VAL A 13 -13.62 4.60 3.03
CA VAL A 13 -12.71 3.73 2.25
C VAL A 13 -11.62 3.15 3.16
N PHE A 14 -10.99 3.99 3.98
CA PHE A 14 -10.01 3.56 4.99
C PHE A 14 -10.58 2.48 5.91
N GLY A 15 -11.76 2.71 6.49
CA GLY A 15 -12.40 1.72 7.37
C GLY A 15 -12.70 0.40 6.67
N LYS A 16 -13.14 0.44 5.41
CA LYS A 16 -13.36 -0.77 4.59
C LYS A 16 -12.05 -1.52 4.33
N GLN A 17 -11.00 -0.81 3.97
CA GLN A 17 -9.69 -1.38 3.69
C GLN A 17 -9.09 -2.03 4.94
N VAL A 18 -9.11 -1.32 6.08
CA VAL A 18 -8.68 -1.86 7.38
C VAL A 18 -9.45 -3.12 7.73
N GLY A 19 -10.79 -3.10 7.57
CA GLY A 19 -11.63 -4.26 7.83
C GLY A 19 -11.28 -5.46 6.95
N ALA A 20 -11.03 -5.23 5.66
CA ALA A 20 -10.65 -6.28 4.72
C ALA A 20 -9.28 -6.88 5.04
N GLU A 21 -8.28 -6.04 5.30
CA GLU A 21 -6.94 -6.51 5.69
C GLU A 21 -6.97 -7.24 7.04
N ALA A 22 -7.59 -6.65 8.06
CA ALA A 22 -7.66 -7.22 9.41
C ALA A 22 -8.38 -8.58 9.45
N ALA A 23 -9.37 -8.79 8.59
CA ALA A 23 -10.07 -10.07 8.49
C ALA A 23 -9.15 -11.23 8.03
N LEU A 24 -8.05 -10.93 7.37
CA LEU A 24 -7.10 -11.90 6.82
C LEU A 24 -5.82 -12.04 7.67
N LEU A 25 -5.48 -11.02 8.47
CA LEU A 25 -4.28 -11.05 9.32
C LEU A 25 -4.28 -12.24 10.28
N GLY A 26 -3.18 -12.99 10.27
CA GLY A 26 -3.01 -14.21 11.07
C GLY A 26 -3.74 -15.45 10.54
N LYS A 27 -4.56 -15.33 9.48
CA LYS A 27 -5.26 -16.46 8.86
C LYS A 27 -4.60 -16.95 7.58
N VAL A 28 -3.86 -16.07 6.91
CA VAL A 28 -3.13 -16.37 5.68
C VAL A 28 -1.69 -15.88 5.79
N ALA A 29 -0.78 -16.53 5.07
CA ALA A 29 0.64 -16.19 5.11
C ALA A 29 0.94 -14.85 4.41
N VAL A 30 0.22 -14.55 3.33
CA VAL A 30 0.42 -13.35 2.51
C VAL A 30 -0.94 -12.76 2.14
N VAL A 31 -1.07 -11.45 2.27
CA VAL A 31 -2.21 -10.65 1.74
C VAL A 31 -1.66 -9.75 0.65
N VAL A 32 -2.26 -9.82 -0.54
CA VAL A 32 -1.95 -8.91 -1.66
C VAL A 32 -3.14 -7.98 -1.84
N THR A 33 -2.88 -6.69 -1.94
CA THR A 33 -3.90 -5.67 -2.20
C THR A 33 -3.39 -4.69 -3.25
N ASP A 34 -4.25 -4.28 -4.16
CA ASP A 34 -4.01 -3.23 -5.15
C ASP A 34 -4.23 -1.83 -4.60
N ARG A 35 -5.01 -1.72 -3.53
CA ARG A 35 -5.25 -0.47 -2.80
C ARG A 35 -4.93 -0.67 -1.32
N PRO A 36 -3.66 -0.54 -0.90
CA PRO A 36 -3.30 -0.66 0.51
C PRO A 36 -3.87 0.50 1.32
N VAL A 37 -3.99 0.31 2.64
CA VAL A 37 -4.47 1.32 3.61
C VAL A 37 -3.77 2.67 3.44
N LEU A 38 -2.48 2.66 3.08
CA LEU A 38 -1.70 3.87 2.79
C LEU A 38 -2.31 4.75 1.70
N MET A 39 -3.03 4.20 0.74
CA MET A 39 -3.64 5.00 -0.33
C MET A 39 -4.69 5.98 0.18
N SER A 40 -5.27 5.75 1.36
CA SER A 40 -6.15 6.73 1.98
C SER A 40 -5.42 8.01 2.37
N SER A 41 -4.16 7.93 2.83
CA SER A 41 -3.31 9.13 3.04
C SER A 41 -3.05 9.88 1.74
N VAL A 42 -2.75 9.17 0.65
CA VAL A 42 -2.53 9.79 -0.68
C VAL A 42 -3.76 10.57 -1.14
N TYR A 43 -4.93 9.95 -1.07
CA TYR A 43 -6.17 10.59 -1.53
C TYR A 43 -6.62 11.73 -0.61
N THR A 44 -6.41 11.64 0.70
CA THR A 44 -6.71 12.75 1.61
C THR A 44 -5.73 13.90 1.48
N ASP A 45 -4.48 13.65 1.09
CA ASP A 45 -3.52 14.70 0.77
C ASP A 45 -3.95 15.51 -0.47
N LEU A 46 -4.55 14.83 -1.45
CA LEU A 46 -5.02 15.45 -2.68
C LEU A 46 -6.39 16.14 -2.56
N TYR A 47 -7.32 15.54 -1.83
CA TYR A 47 -8.74 15.93 -1.88
C TYR A 47 -9.33 16.26 -0.50
N GLY A 48 -8.59 16.05 0.57
CA GLY A 48 -9.03 16.30 1.94
C GLY A 48 -8.73 17.71 2.43
N SER A 49 -9.51 18.18 3.40
CA SER A 49 -9.10 19.33 4.22
C SER A 49 -7.94 18.93 5.15
N ASP A 50 -7.19 19.92 5.66
CA ASP A 50 -6.07 19.66 6.59
C ASP A 50 -6.48 18.82 7.81
N LYS A 51 -7.70 19.00 8.32
CA LYS A 51 -8.22 18.24 9.46
C LYS A 51 -8.47 16.78 9.07
N ILE A 52 -9.08 16.54 7.91
CA ILE A 52 -9.35 15.19 7.41
C ILE A 52 -8.04 14.48 7.13
N ARG A 53 -7.11 15.14 6.43
CA ARG A 53 -5.77 14.61 6.15
C ARG A 53 -5.07 14.18 7.43
N SER A 54 -4.92 15.08 8.40
CA SER A 54 -4.26 14.77 9.68
C SER A 54 -4.92 13.61 10.43
N GLY A 55 -6.25 13.51 10.40
CA GLY A 55 -7.00 12.44 11.03
C GLY A 55 -6.78 11.09 10.35
N VAL A 56 -6.83 11.04 9.03
CA VAL A 56 -6.59 9.81 8.26
C VAL A 56 -5.13 9.39 8.37
N ASP A 57 -4.17 10.30 8.23
CA ASP A 57 -2.74 9.99 8.38
C ASP A 57 -2.43 9.39 9.75
N ALA A 58 -2.95 9.99 10.82
CA ALA A 58 -2.78 9.44 12.17
C ALA A 58 -3.39 8.04 12.30
N ALA A 59 -4.57 7.79 11.71
CA ALA A 59 -5.22 6.49 11.73
C ALA A 59 -4.48 5.45 10.90
N VAL A 60 -3.99 5.82 9.71
CA VAL A 60 -3.14 4.97 8.86
C VAL A 60 -1.87 4.57 9.61
N MET A 61 -1.16 5.53 10.20
CA MET A 61 0.07 5.27 10.95
C MET A 61 -0.18 4.35 12.15
N ALA A 62 -1.21 4.64 12.94
CA ALA A 62 -1.59 3.81 14.08
C ALA A 62 -1.90 2.36 13.68
N TYR A 63 -2.64 2.17 12.57
CA TYR A 63 -2.91 0.83 12.04
C TYR A 63 -1.64 0.11 11.58
N MET A 64 -0.74 0.82 10.90
CA MET A 64 0.52 0.27 10.44
C MET A 64 1.43 -0.13 11.59
N ASP A 65 1.54 0.71 12.63
CA ASP A 65 2.33 0.42 13.83
C ASP A 65 1.77 -0.78 14.59
N GLU A 66 0.46 -0.83 14.78
CA GLU A 66 -0.20 -1.95 15.47
C GLU A 66 0.01 -3.28 14.73
N THR A 67 -0.10 -3.29 13.40
CA THR A 67 0.15 -4.50 12.61
C THR A 67 1.61 -4.91 12.64
N LYS A 68 2.56 -3.96 12.69
CA LYS A 68 3.98 -4.21 12.88
C LYS A 68 4.28 -4.83 14.25
N LEU A 69 3.69 -4.30 15.33
CA LEU A 69 3.82 -4.84 16.67
C LEU A 69 3.32 -6.30 16.76
N ARG A 70 2.31 -6.64 16.00
CA ARG A 70 1.80 -8.02 15.87
C ARG A 70 2.67 -8.92 14.98
N GLY A 71 3.79 -8.42 14.48
CA GLY A 71 4.74 -9.16 13.67
C GLY A 71 4.38 -9.23 12.18
N HIS A 72 3.38 -8.49 11.72
CA HIS A 72 3.06 -8.40 10.30
C HIS A 72 4.06 -7.49 9.57
N ARG A 73 4.46 -7.92 8.39
CA ARG A 73 5.37 -7.19 7.53
C ARG A 73 4.61 -6.63 6.33
N ARG A 74 4.95 -5.42 5.94
CA ARG A 74 4.40 -4.79 4.74
C ARG A 74 5.48 -4.64 3.68
N ILE A 75 5.10 -4.90 2.45
CA ILE A 75 5.94 -4.70 1.27
C ILE A 75 5.11 -3.85 0.32
N ALA A 76 5.58 -2.66 0.00
CA ALA A 76 4.96 -1.80 -0.99
C ALA A 76 5.69 -1.94 -2.33
N VAL A 77 4.95 -2.27 -3.37
CA VAL A 77 5.48 -2.35 -4.74
C VAL A 77 4.80 -1.27 -5.57
N LEU A 78 5.57 -0.27 -5.98
CA LEU A 78 5.08 0.76 -6.87
C LEU A 78 5.19 0.30 -8.32
N VAL A 79 4.04 0.12 -8.97
CA VAL A 79 3.95 -0.24 -10.39
C VAL A 79 3.68 1.03 -11.18
N PRO A 80 4.65 1.54 -11.96
CA PRO A 80 4.44 2.75 -12.73
C PRO A 80 3.45 2.51 -13.86
N ARG A 81 2.64 3.51 -14.14
CA ARG A 81 1.73 3.51 -15.28
C ARG A 81 2.51 3.44 -16.59
N ARG A 82 2.18 2.50 -17.47
CA ARG A 82 2.90 2.27 -18.74
C ARG A 82 2.00 2.23 -19.97
N HIS A 83 0.69 2.10 -19.77
CA HIS A 83 -0.26 2.03 -20.87
C HIS A 83 -0.93 3.38 -21.09
N ALA A 84 -1.49 3.58 -22.29
CA ALA A 84 -2.35 4.72 -22.55
C ALA A 84 -3.44 4.80 -21.47
N TYR A 85 -3.71 6.02 -21.03
CA TYR A 85 -4.70 6.23 -19.99
C TYR A 85 -6.08 5.88 -20.51
N ASP A 86 -6.76 4.95 -19.85
CA ASP A 86 -8.14 4.60 -20.12
C ASP A 86 -9.04 5.32 -19.12
N HIS A 87 -9.89 6.20 -19.62
CA HIS A 87 -10.86 6.95 -18.83
C HIS A 87 -12.06 6.10 -18.37
N SER A 88 -12.22 4.89 -18.90
CA SER A 88 -13.36 4.03 -18.59
C SER A 88 -13.39 3.66 -17.11
N GLY A 89 -14.44 4.10 -16.41
CA GLY A 89 -14.64 3.79 -14.99
C GLY A 89 -13.73 4.53 -14.02
N ARG A 90 -13.00 5.57 -14.46
CA ARG A 90 -12.14 6.40 -13.60
C ARG A 90 -12.74 7.79 -13.40
N PHE A 91 -12.49 8.35 -12.23
CA PHE A 91 -12.92 9.72 -11.89
C PHE A 91 -11.86 10.76 -12.26
N GLU A 92 -10.57 10.37 -12.22
CA GLU A 92 -9.45 11.22 -12.57
C GLU A 92 -9.28 11.28 -14.09
N ASP A 93 -8.89 12.42 -14.60
CA ASP A 93 -8.30 12.56 -15.94
C ASP A 93 -6.80 12.19 -15.90
N LEU A 94 -6.13 12.27 -17.06
CA LEU A 94 -4.72 11.90 -17.16
C LEU A 94 -3.83 12.77 -16.27
N ASP A 95 -4.08 14.08 -16.21
CA ASP A 95 -3.26 15.02 -15.45
C ASP A 95 -3.42 14.77 -13.94
N GLN A 96 -4.65 14.56 -13.50
CA GLN A 96 -4.94 14.16 -12.12
C GLN A 96 -4.29 12.82 -11.77
N ALA A 97 -4.35 11.87 -12.67
CA ALA A 97 -3.73 10.56 -12.46
C ALA A 97 -2.19 10.64 -12.34
N VAL A 98 -1.54 11.56 -13.08
CA VAL A 98 -0.09 11.82 -12.94
C VAL A 98 0.23 12.41 -11.57
N ILE A 99 -0.61 13.33 -11.07
CA ILE A 99 -0.47 13.90 -9.73
C ILE A 99 -0.62 12.81 -8.66
N VAL A 100 -1.62 11.93 -8.77
CA VAL A 100 -1.81 10.78 -7.86
C VAL A 100 -0.57 9.89 -7.86
N ASP A 101 0.00 9.58 -9.02
CA ASP A 101 1.21 8.75 -9.13
C ASP A 101 2.41 9.40 -8.41
N GLU A 102 2.57 10.72 -8.51
CA GLU A 102 3.66 11.45 -7.84
C GLU A 102 3.49 11.50 -6.33
N VAL A 103 2.30 11.84 -5.85
CA VAL A 103 1.99 11.85 -4.40
C VAL A 103 2.14 10.44 -3.83
N THR A 104 1.68 9.41 -4.54
CA THR A 104 1.87 8.01 -4.13
C THR A 104 3.36 7.67 -3.98
N ARG A 105 4.20 8.12 -4.91
CA ARG A 105 5.66 7.89 -4.85
C ARG A 105 6.28 8.54 -3.62
N GLN A 106 5.85 9.75 -3.28
CA GLN A 106 6.31 10.48 -2.09
C GLN A 106 5.91 9.74 -0.81
N HIS A 107 4.64 9.34 -0.68
CA HIS A 107 4.15 8.58 0.48
C HIS A 107 4.87 7.23 0.63
N VAL A 108 5.04 6.47 -0.45
CA VAL A 108 5.80 5.20 -0.43
C VAL A 108 7.27 5.44 -0.05
N GLY A 109 7.88 6.53 -0.52
CA GLY A 109 9.25 6.94 -0.14
C GLY A 109 9.39 7.20 1.35
N CYS A 110 8.42 7.85 1.97
CA CYS A 110 8.40 8.10 3.43
C CYS A 110 8.29 6.81 4.24
N LEU A 111 7.66 5.77 3.72
CA LEU A 111 7.54 4.47 4.39
C LEU A 111 8.87 3.72 4.52
N ALA A 112 9.86 4.03 3.72
CA ALA A 112 11.19 3.43 3.81
C ALA A 112 11.83 3.61 5.21
N THR A 113 11.38 4.63 5.98
CA THR A 113 11.81 4.85 7.37
C THR A 113 11.24 3.84 8.36
N TYR A 114 10.26 3.02 7.95
CA TYR A 114 9.53 2.09 8.83
C TYR A 114 9.88 0.60 8.62
N ASP A 115 11.06 0.27 8.12
CA ASP A 115 11.42 -1.11 7.73
C ASP A 115 10.54 -1.70 6.61
N TYR A 116 9.99 -0.84 5.77
CA TYR A 116 9.28 -1.26 4.57
C TYR A 116 10.23 -1.38 3.40
N TRP A 117 10.15 -2.49 2.70
CA TRP A 117 10.77 -2.55 1.39
C TRP A 117 9.85 -1.85 0.39
N SER A 118 10.32 -0.77 -0.21
CA SER A 118 9.66 -0.13 -1.34
C SER A 118 10.49 -0.39 -2.59
N GLY A 119 9.93 -1.06 -3.56
CA GLY A 119 10.58 -1.31 -4.84
C GLY A 119 9.81 -0.71 -5.99
N LEU A 120 10.50 -0.01 -6.90
CA LEU A 120 9.94 0.38 -8.17
C LEU A 120 9.96 -0.83 -9.10
N TYR A 121 8.78 -1.39 -9.36
CA TYR A 121 8.64 -2.46 -10.34
C TYR A 121 8.70 -1.88 -11.77
N LYS A 122 9.77 -2.17 -12.48
CA LYS A 122 10.00 -1.63 -13.84
C LYS A 122 9.55 -2.56 -14.97
N GLY A 123 9.13 -3.78 -14.65
CA GLY A 123 8.75 -4.79 -15.63
C GLY A 123 7.25 -4.85 -15.91
N THR A 124 6.89 -5.16 -17.15
CA THR A 124 5.53 -5.52 -17.54
C THR A 124 5.48 -6.93 -18.12
N ASP A 125 6.65 -7.55 -18.27
CA ASP A 125 6.76 -8.92 -18.74
C ASP A 125 6.66 -9.93 -17.58
N ILE A 126 6.30 -11.14 -17.93
CA ILE A 126 6.08 -12.21 -16.97
C ILE A 126 7.36 -12.58 -16.22
N VAL A 127 8.53 -12.39 -16.82
CA VAL A 127 9.83 -12.73 -16.20
C VAL A 127 10.11 -11.78 -15.03
N THR A 128 9.83 -10.50 -15.21
CA THR A 128 9.99 -9.50 -14.15
C THR A 128 8.98 -9.72 -13.02
N LEU A 129 7.76 -10.17 -13.35
CA LEU A 129 6.76 -10.54 -12.36
C LEU A 129 7.20 -11.76 -11.55
N TRP A 130 7.70 -12.81 -12.18
CA TRP A 130 8.25 -13.99 -11.51
C TRP A 130 9.39 -13.60 -10.57
N LYS A 131 10.33 -12.76 -11.03
CA LYS A 131 11.41 -12.27 -10.19
C LYS A 131 10.90 -11.52 -8.95
N LEU A 132 9.87 -10.69 -9.10
CA LEU A 132 9.23 -10.03 -7.95
C LEU A 132 8.63 -11.05 -6.98
N CYS A 133 7.99 -12.10 -7.48
CA CYS A 133 7.46 -13.17 -6.64
C CYS A 133 8.57 -13.90 -5.89
N ASP A 134 9.67 -14.24 -6.59
CA ASP A 134 10.85 -14.86 -5.99
C ASP A 134 11.49 -13.99 -4.90
N ASP A 135 11.60 -12.68 -5.14
CA ASP A 135 12.11 -11.72 -4.17
C ASP A 135 11.21 -11.64 -2.92
N ILE A 136 9.88 -11.64 -3.11
CA ILE A 136 8.91 -11.66 -2.01
C ILE A 136 9.00 -12.98 -1.25
N GLU A 137 9.05 -14.11 -1.94
CA GLU A 137 9.19 -15.43 -1.32
C GLU A 137 10.48 -15.52 -0.49
N ALA A 138 11.61 -15.08 -1.03
CA ALA A 138 12.88 -15.05 -0.31
C ALA A 138 12.82 -14.20 0.97
N MET A 139 12.07 -13.08 0.93
CA MET A 139 11.86 -12.25 2.12
C MET A 139 10.97 -12.95 3.18
N VAL A 140 9.99 -13.75 2.76
CA VAL A 140 9.10 -14.49 3.66
C VAL A 140 9.84 -15.68 4.26
N VAL A 141 10.44 -16.54 3.42
CA VAL A 141 11.14 -17.79 3.80
C VAL A 141 12.45 -17.51 4.55
N GLY A 142 13.18 -16.47 4.14
CA GLY A 142 14.46 -16.11 4.78
C GLY A 142 14.35 -15.75 6.27
N ARG A 143 13.16 -15.43 6.76
CA ARG A 143 12.87 -15.20 8.18
C ARG A 143 12.56 -16.48 8.96
N GLU A 144 11.92 -17.44 8.35
CA GLU A 144 11.69 -18.74 9.01
C GLU A 144 13.03 -19.41 9.33
N SER A 145 13.98 -19.33 8.40
CA SER A 145 15.34 -19.84 8.61
C SER A 145 16.13 -19.11 9.70
N ARG A 146 15.87 -17.81 9.95
CA ARG A 146 16.49 -17.07 11.07
C ARG A 146 15.82 -17.39 12.40
N LYS A 147 14.49 -17.44 12.45
CA LYS A 147 13.76 -17.82 13.69
C LYS A 147 14.12 -19.22 14.18
N LEU A 148 14.34 -20.16 13.26
CA LEU A 148 14.79 -21.51 13.59
C LEU A 148 16.23 -21.56 14.09
N ARG A 149 17.10 -20.60 13.68
CA ARG A 149 18.48 -20.53 14.19
C ARG A 149 18.58 -19.80 15.53
N ASP A 150 17.78 -18.74 15.73
CA ASP A 150 17.83 -17.93 16.95
C ASP A 150 16.97 -18.49 18.09
N GLY A 151 16.09 -19.46 17.83
CA GLY A 151 15.26 -20.17 18.80
C GLY A 151 15.85 -21.49 19.30
N ALA A 152 17.08 -21.86 18.89
CA ALA A 152 17.77 -23.07 19.31
C ALA A 152 18.91 -22.78 20.30
N VAL A 153 18.60 -21.95 21.33
CA VAL A 153 19.47 -21.77 22.52
C VAL A 153 18.65 -22.02 23.77
#